data_7dc764ea8d4160e7d9741bde2a58051d
#
_entry.id   7dc764ea8d4160e7d9741bde2a58051d
#
_cell.length_a   1.000
_cell.length_b   1.000
_cell.length_c   1.000
_cell.angle_alpha   90.00
_cell.angle_beta   90.00
_cell.angle_gamma   90.00
#
_symmetry.space_group_name_H-M   'P 1'
#
loop_
_entity.id
_entity.type
_entity.pdbx_description
1 polymer ?
#
loop_
_entity_poly.entity_id
_entity_poly.type
_entity_poly.pdbx_seq_one_letter_code
_entity_poly.pdbx_strand_id
1 'polypeptide(L)'
;MIQGKTKTGFVYQLDDNTMNNMELVDAMAELDDGGHPFALSRVCLLLLGKDQRKRLYDHIRTEDGKVPPQAMGEEIADIIRGFGEQGKNSVPSPE
;
A
#
# COMPACT_ATOMS: atom_id res chain seq x y z
N MET A 1 -13.93 1.69 7.73
CA MET A 1 -12.86 2.22 6.87
C MET A 1 -11.61 2.50 7.69
N ILE A 2 -10.48 2.11 7.19
CA ILE A 2 -9.21 2.24 7.89
C ILE A 2 -8.46 3.44 7.35
N GLN A 3 -8.00 4.30 8.23
CA GLN A 3 -7.22 5.47 7.85
C GLN A 3 -5.86 5.42 8.51
N GLY A 4 -4.86 5.93 7.81
CA GLY A 4 -3.53 5.98 8.36
C GLY A 4 -2.67 7.01 7.66
N LYS A 5 -1.43 7.09 8.12
CA LYS A 5 -0.47 8.05 7.61
C LYS A 5 0.89 7.39 7.57
N THR A 6 1.56 7.52 6.44
CA THR A 6 2.90 6.96 6.31
C THR A 6 3.94 7.84 6.99
N LYS A 7 5.16 7.34 7.09
CA LYS A 7 6.26 8.10 7.70
C LYS A 7 6.54 9.40 6.97
N THR A 8 6.29 9.43 5.66
CA THR A 8 6.51 10.65 4.88
C THR A 8 5.32 11.61 4.91
N GLY A 9 4.24 11.23 5.58
CA GLY A 9 3.08 12.11 5.74
C GLY A 9 1.95 11.86 4.76
N PHE A 10 2.01 10.80 3.97
CA PHE A 10 0.90 10.48 3.07
C PHE A 10 -0.27 9.91 3.85
N VAL A 11 -1.43 10.53 3.73
CA VAL A 11 -2.66 10.08 4.38
C VAL A 11 -3.42 9.17 3.42
N TYR A 12 -3.78 7.99 3.88
CA TYR A 12 -4.49 7.01 3.06
C TYR A 12 -5.74 6.51 3.76
N GLN A 13 -6.65 5.96 2.96
CA GLN A 13 -7.85 5.31 3.45
C GLN A 13 -7.98 3.95 2.77
N LEU A 14 -8.28 2.92 3.54
CA LEU A 14 -8.48 1.59 3.01
C LEU A 14 -9.87 1.10 3.41
N ASP A 15 -10.53 0.44 2.46
CA ASP A 15 -11.76 -0.28 2.74
C ASP A 15 -11.44 -1.44 3.67
N ASP A 16 -12.37 -1.78 4.55
CA ASP A 16 -12.19 -2.89 5.49
C ASP A 16 -11.94 -4.21 4.76
N ASN A 17 -12.43 -4.34 3.54
CA ASN A 17 -12.27 -5.56 2.76
C ASN A 17 -11.09 -5.52 1.79
N THR A 18 -10.29 -4.47 1.83
CA THR A 18 -9.17 -4.32 0.87
C THR A 18 -8.25 -5.53 0.89
N MET A 19 -7.89 -6.00 2.07
CA MET A 19 -6.98 -7.13 2.19
C MET A 19 -7.68 -8.48 1.98
N ASN A 20 -8.99 -8.48 1.86
CA ASN A 20 -9.75 -9.70 1.60
C ASN A 20 -9.91 -9.88 0.09
N ASN A 21 -8.78 -9.93 -0.60
CA ASN A 21 -8.74 -9.98 -2.06
C ASN A 21 -7.53 -10.80 -2.50
N MET A 22 -7.81 -11.96 -3.04
CA MET A 22 -6.75 -12.88 -3.47
C MET A 22 -5.85 -12.27 -4.52
N GLU A 23 -6.39 -11.42 -5.38
CA GLU A 23 -5.57 -10.76 -6.41
C GLU A 23 -4.52 -9.86 -5.77
N LEU A 24 -4.89 -9.17 -4.68
CA LEU A 24 -3.93 -8.37 -3.95
C LEU A 24 -2.87 -9.25 -3.29
N VAL A 25 -3.28 -10.36 -2.69
CA VAL A 25 -2.35 -11.31 -2.08
C VAL A 25 -1.37 -11.84 -3.13
N ASP A 26 -1.87 -12.20 -4.31
CA ASP A 26 -1.02 -12.69 -5.39
C ASP A 26 -0.02 -11.63 -5.83
N ALA A 27 -0.48 -10.39 -5.96
CA ALA A 27 0.40 -9.30 -6.37
C ALA A 27 1.48 -9.02 -5.33
N MET A 28 1.11 -9.11 -4.05
CA MET A 28 2.08 -8.93 -2.98
C MET A 28 3.12 -10.04 -2.99
N ALA A 29 2.70 -11.27 -3.26
CA ALA A 29 3.64 -12.40 -3.34
C ALA A 29 4.61 -12.22 -4.49
N GLU A 30 4.13 -11.77 -5.63
CA GLU A 30 4.99 -11.49 -6.79
C GLU A 30 6.01 -10.40 -6.46
N LEU A 31 5.57 -9.36 -5.77
CA LEU A 31 6.43 -8.26 -5.39
C LEU A 31 7.53 -8.74 -4.44
N ASP A 32 7.15 -9.56 -3.47
CA ASP A 32 8.06 -10.08 -2.46
C ASP A 32 9.08 -11.02 -3.07
N ASP A 33 8.72 -11.74 -4.12
CA ASP A 33 9.52 -12.79 -4.73
C ASP A 33 10.60 -12.26 -5.66
N GLY A 34 10.70 -10.99 -5.89
CA GLY A 34 11.75 -10.48 -6.77
C GLY A 34 11.74 -8.99 -7.01
N GLY A 35 10.86 -8.29 -6.32
CA GLY A 35 10.81 -6.84 -6.48
C GLY A 35 10.43 -6.41 -7.87
N HIS A 36 9.58 -7.16 -8.54
CA HIS A 36 9.18 -6.90 -9.91
C HIS A 36 8.41 -5.58 -10.00
N PRO A 37 8.87 -4.60 -10.81
CA PRO A 37 8.21 -3.29 -10.83
C PRO A 37 6.74 -3.33 -11.22
N PHE A 38 6.38 -4.26 -12.09
CA PHE A 38 4.98 -4.38 -12.52
C PHE A 38 4.10 -4.86 -11.37
N ALA A 39 4.62 -5.73 -10.53
CA ALA A 39 3.88 -6.18 -9.35
C ALA A 39 3.65 -5.05 -8.38
N LEU A 40 4.62 -4.16 -8.23
CA LEU A 40 4.46 -3.00 -7.36
C LEU A 40 3.32 -2.11 -7.84
N SER A 41 3.26 -1.83 -9.13
CA SER A 41 2.18 -1.03 -9.69
C SER A 41 0.81 -1.66 -9.42
N ARG A 42 0.73 -2.97 -9.59
CA ARG A 42 -0.51 -3.69 -9.37
C ARG A 42 -0.93 -3.68 -7.90
N VAL A 43 0.03 -3.88 -7.01
CA VAL A 43 -0.25 -3.79 -5.56
C VAL A 43 -0.80 -2.40 -5.22
N CYS A 44 -0.19 -1.36 -5.74
CA CYS A 44 -0.65 0.00 -5.48
C CYS A 44 -2.10 0.19 -5.92
N LEU A 45 -2.42 -0.29 -7.11
CA LEU A 45 -3.77 -0.14 -7.65
C LEU A 45 -4.79 -0.91 -6.83
N LEU A 46 -4.47 -2.16 -6.48
CA LEU A 46 -5.39 -3.01 -5.74
C LEU A 46 -5.56 -2.54 -4.28
N LEU A 47 -4.50 -2.00 -3.71
CA LEU A 47 -4.51 -1.55 -2.33
C LEU A 47 -5.18 -0.18 -2.18
N LEU A 48 -4.84 0.76 -3.03
CA LEU A 48 -5.25 2.16 -2.87
C LEU A 48 -6.35 2.60 -3.81
N GLY A 49 -6.50 1.93 -4.95
CA GLY A 49 -7.38 2.40 -5.99
C GLY A 49 -6.71 3.50 -6.82
N LYS A 50 -7.38 3.88 -7.91
CA LYS A 50 -6.82 4.80 -8.89
C LYS A 50 -6.50 6.17 -8.31
N ASP A 51 -7.44 6.73 -7.55
CA ASP A 51 -7.30 8.11 -7.10
C ASP A 51 -6.23 8.24 -6.03
N GLN A 52 -6.19 7.32 -5.08
CA GLN A 52 -5.18 7.36 -4.04
C GLN A 52 -3.80 7.03 -4.60
N ARG A 53 -3.74 6.11 -5.56
CA ARG A 53 -2.47 5.81 -6.22
C ARG A 53 -1.90 7.05 -6.89
N LYS A 54 -2.76 7.81 -7.56
CA LYS A 54 -2.31 9.04 -8.20
C LYS A 54 -1.84 10.06 -7.18
N ARG A 55 -2.56 10.21 -6.08
CA ARG A 55 -2.15 11.12 -5.01
C ARG A 55 -0.80 10.71 -4.42
N LEU A 56 -0.58 9.41 -4.27
CA LEU A 56 0.70 8.94 -3.76
C LEU A 56 1.82 9.21 -4.75
N TYR A 57 1.57 8.99 -6.04
CA TYR A 57 2.56 9.34 -7.06
C TYR A 57 2.96 10.80 -6.95
N ASP A 58 1.97 11.69 -6.82
CA ASP A 58 2.24 13.13 -6.73
C ASP A 58 2.98 13.47 -5.43
N HIS A 59 2.67 12.74 -4.36
CA HIS A 59 3.30 12.95 -3.05
C HIS A 59 4.81 12.66 -3.08
N ILE A 60 5.22 11.64 -3.82
CA ILE A 60 6.62 11.23 -3.85
C ILE A 60 7.34 11.63 -5.14
N ARG A 61 6.66 12.32 -6.04
CA ARG A 61 7.23 12.73 -7.30
C ARG A 61 8.42 13.66 -7.08
N THR A 62 9.51 13.39 -7.79
CA THR A 62 10.73 14.20 -7.68
C THR A 62 10.61 15.46 -8.50
N GLU A 63 11.60 16.36 -8.35
CA GLU A 63 11.59 17.64 -9.06
C GLU A 63 11.63 17.44 -10.57
N ASP A 64 12.25 16.37 -11.04
CA ASP A 64 12.31 16.09 -12.47
C ASP A 64 11.06 15.38 -12.98
N GLY A 65 10.02 15.24 -12.15
CA GLY A 65 8.73 14.71 -12.56
C GLY A 65 8.59 13.21 -12.50
N LYS A 66 9.55 12.52 -11.94
CA LYS A 66 9.53 11.05 -11.88
C LYS A 66 9.08 10.53 -10.53
N VAL A 67 8.52 9.34 -10.54
CA VAL A 67 8.05 8.67 -9.33
C VAL A 67 8.98 7.47 -9.08
N PRO A 68 9.90 7.55 -8.11
CA PRO A 68 10.87 6.47 -7.90
C PRO A 68 10.18 5.21 -7.40
N PRO A 69 10.42 4.05 -8.03
CA PRO A 69 9.81 2.80 -7.57
C PRO A 69 10.21 2.41 -6.15
N GLN A 70 11.45 2.73 -5.76
CA GLN A 70 11.89 2.41 -4.41
C GLN A 70 11.08 3.18 -3.37
N ALA A 71 10.84 4.47 -3.61
CA ALA A 71 10.04 5.27 -2.70
C ALA A 71 8.60 4.74 -2.64
N MET A 72 8.05 4.32 -3.78
CA MET A 72 6.73 3.69 -3.81
C MET A 72 6.70 2.43 -2.95
N GLY A 73 7.71 1.60 -3.08
CA GLY A 73 7.80 0.37 -2.31
C GLY A 73 7.82 0.62 -0.82
N GLU A 74 8.55 1.64 -0.41
CA GLU A 74 8.62 2.00 1.02
C GLU A 74 7.27 2.49 1.53
N GLU A 75 6.58 3.30 0.74
CA GLU A 75 5.24 3.77 1.12
C GLU A 75 4.25 2.61 1.26
N ILE A 76 4.28 1.70 0.29
CA ILE A 76 3.38 0.55 0.31
C ILE A 76 3.68 -0.36 1.52
N ALA A 77 4.94 -0.59 1.80
CA ALA A 77 5.33 -1.39 2.98
C ALA A 77 4.82 -0.74 4.26
N ASP A 78 4.90 0.58 4.34
CA ASP A 78 4.44 1.32 5.50
C ASP A 78 2.92 1.20 5.67
N ILE A 79 2.18 1.31 4.57
CA ILE A 79 0.73 1.18 4.58
C ILE A 79 0.31 -0.22 5.03
N ILE A 80 0.96 -1.24 4.49
CA ILE A 80 0.63 -2.63 4.83
C ILE A 80 0.94 -2.90 6.30
N ARG A 81 2.05 -2.39 6.79
CA ARG A 81 2.41 -2.55 8.20
C ARG A 81 1.38 -1.86 9.10
N GLY A 82 0.97 -0.65 8.74
CA GLY A 82 -0.05 0.07 9.49
C GLY A 82 -1.37 -0.67 9.52
N PHE A 83 -1.76 -1.25 8.39
CA PHE A 83 -2.97 -2.06 8.32
C PHE A 83 -2.87 -3.26 9.26
N GLY A 84 -1.73 -3.94 9.27
CA GLY A 84 -1.54 -5.09 10.13
C GLY A 84 -1.65 -4.74 11.60
N GLU A 85 -1.09 -3.61 12.00
CA GLU A 85 -1.17 -3.16 13.39
C GLU A 85 -2.59 -2.83 13.78
N GLN A 86 -3.33 -2.14 12.91
CA GLN A 86 -4.73 -1.85 13.19
C GLN A 86 -5.56 -3.11 13.24
N GLY A 87 -5.27 -4.05 12.38
CA GLY A 87 -5.95 -5.34 12.39
C GLY A 87 -5.75 -6.08 13.70
N LYS A 88 -4.53 -6.04 14.23
CA LYS A 88 -4.25 -6.68 15.53
C LYS A 88 -5.03 -6.02 16.65
N ASN A 89 -5.18 -4.72 16.60
CA ASN A 89 -5.85 -3.98 17.65
C ASN A 89 -7.37 -4.12 17.58
N SER A 90 -7.90 -4.28 16.39
CA SER A 90 -9.35 -4.29 16.20
C SER A 90 -9.95 -5.69 16.22
N VAL A 91 -9.14 -6.72 16.09
CA VAL A 91 -9.62 -8.11 16.06
C VAL A 91 -9.22 -8.79 17.36
N PRO A 92 -10.19 -9.15 18.20
CA PRO A 92 -9.84 -9.89 19.42
C PRO A 92 -9.26 -11.24 19.06
N SER A 93 -8.31 -11.67 19.87
CA SER A 93 -7.70 -12.96 19.66
C SER A 93 -8.74 -14.06 19.86
N PRO A 94 -8.85 -14.98 18.92
CA PRO A 94 -9.82 -16.06 19.06
C PRO A 94 -9.42 -17.12 20.07
N GLU A 95 -8.18 -17.17 20.43
CA GLU A 95 -7.71 -18.19 21.39
C GLU A 95 -7.21 -17.58 22.64
#